data_01237b4cf9c5c69ce76013d1c73584a2
#
_entry.id   01237b4cf9c5c69ce76013d1c73584a2
#
_cell.length_a   1.000
_cell.length_b   1.000
_cell.length_c   1.000
_cell.angle_alpha   90.00
_cell.angle_beta   90.00
_cell.angle_gamma   90.00
#
_symmetry.space_group_name_H-M   'P 1'
#
loop_
_entity.id
_entity.type
_entity.pdbx_description
1 polymer ?
#
loop_
_entity_poly.entity_id
_entity_poly.type
_entity_poly.pdbx_seq_one_letter_code
_entity_poly.pdbx_strand_id
1 'polypeptide(L)'
;MEIKIETGGLRLDKALSDLTELSRSLANEQIKSGQVLVNGQVKKAKYTVQEGDVVTYHVPEPEVLEYVAENLPLEIIYQDEDVAVVNKPQGMVVHPSAGHISGTLVNALMYHIKDLSGINGVLRPGIVHRIDKDTSGLLMIAKNDEAHLALAQELKDKKSLRKYWAIVHGNLPNDRGVIEAPIGRSEKDRKKQAVTAKGKPAVTRFHVSERFGDYSLVELQLETGRTHQIRVHMAYIGHPVAGDEVYGPRKTLKGHGQFLHAKTLGFTHPRTGEILEFTADIPEIFKETLERLRK
;
A
#
# COMPACT_ATOMS: atom_id res chain seq x y z
N MET A 1 -8.89 32.71 6.31
CA MET A 1 -7.62 33.12 6.93
C MET A 1 -6.83 33.99 5.97
N GLU A 2 -5.86 34.75 6.48
CA GLU A 2 -5.08 35.72 5.70
C GLU A 2 -3.62 35.65 6.13
N ILE A 3 -2.68 35.68 5.18
CA ILE A 3 -1.24 35.79 5.43
C ILE A 3 -0.65 36.89 4.57
N LYS A 4 0.28 37.66 5.13
CA LYS A 4 1.08 38.62 4.41
C LYS A 4 2.43 38.04 4.04
N ILE A 5 2.82 38.12 2.78
CA ILE A 5 4.09 37.59 2.27
C ILE A 5 5.21 38.57 2.66
N GLU A 6 6.12 38.09 3.50
CA GLU A 6 7.30 38.86 3.95
C GLU A 6 8.43 38.82 2.94
N THR A 7 8.58 37.69 2.21
CA THR A 7 9.63 37.50 1.20
C THR A 7 9.05 36.95 -0.08
N GLY A 8 9.21 37.67 -1.17
CA GLY A 8 8.72 37.25 -2.49
C GLY A 8 9.58 36.13 -3.14
N GLY A 9 9.18 35.71 -4.35
CA GLY A 9 9.95 34.79 -5.20
C GLY A 9 9.51 33.33 -5.18
N LEU A 10 8.63 32.92 -4.25
CA LEU A 10 8.05 31.56 -4.26
C LEU A 10 6.80 31.50 -5.14
N ARG A 11 6.52 30.32 -5.67
CA ARG A 11 5.23 30.05 -6.31
C ARG A 11 4.12 30.04 -5.26
N LEU A 12 2.94 30.51 -5.60
CA LEU A 12 1.79 30.61 -4.70
C LEU A 12 1.45 29.25 -4.03
N ASP A 13 1.45 28.16 -4.78
CA ASP A 13 1.20 26.80 -4.25
C ASP A 13 2.25 26.37 -3.21
N LYS A 14 3.49 26.81 -3.38
CA LYS A 14 4.59 26.52 -2.45
C LYS A 14 4.54 27.48 -1.25
N ALA A 15 4.35 28.77 -1.48
CA ALA A 15 4.25 29.76 -0.41
C ALA A 15 3.14 29.40 0.59
N LEU A 16 1.96 29.01 0.10
CA LEU A 16 0.87 28.53 0.97
C LEU A 16 1.27 27.29 1.78
N SER A 17 1.89 26.31 1.15
CA SER A 17 2.28 25.08 1.85
C SER A 17 3.41 25.28 2.86
N ASP A 18 4.29 26.26 2.65
CA ASP A 18 5.42 26.55 3.54
C ASP A 18 5.01 27.47 4.72
N LEU A 19 3.99 28.32 4.53
CA LEU A 19 3.57 29.34 5.48
C LEU A 19 2.25 29.03 6.21
N THR A 20 1.57 27.91 5.85
CA THR A 20 0.28 27.53 6.42
C THR A 20 0.24 26.03 6.71
N GLU A 21 -0.85 25.57 7.35
CA GLU A 21 -1.10 24.15 7.58
C GLU A 21 -1.57 23.39 6.33
N LEU A 22 -1.74 24.06 5.18
CA LEU A 22 -2.19 23.44 3.95
C LEU A 22 -1.09 22.59 3.33
N SER A 23 -1.39 21.32 3.04
CA SER A 23 -0.52 20.54 2.16
C SER A 23 -0.47 21.18 0.77
N ARG A 24 0.64 21.01 0.04
CA ARG A 24 0.79 21.56 -1.30
C ARG A 24 -0.30 21.08 -2.28
N SER A 25 -0.79 19.85 -2.10
CA SER A 25 -1.89 19.30 -2.89
C SER A 25 -3.18 20.07 -2.63
N LEU A 26 -3.51 20.31 -1.37
CA LEU A 26 -4.71 21.04 -0.95
C LEU A 26 -4.63 22.52 -1.36
N ALA A 27 -3.47 23.15 -1.20
CA ALA A 27 -3.22 24.51 -1.68
C ALA A 27 -3.48 24.64 -3.19
N ASN A 28 -2.99 23.67 -4.00
CA ASN A 28 -3.27 23.65 -5.44
C ASN A 28 -4.75 23.46 -5.78
N GLU A 29 -5.46 22.65 -5.04
CA GLU A 29 -6.91 22.41 -5.23
C GLU A 29 -7.69 23.70 -4.93
N GLN A 30 -7.42 24.35 -3.81
CA GLN A 30 -8.06 25.61 -3.43
C GLN A 30 -7.75 26.77 -4.39
N ILE A 31 -6.52 26.84 -4.88
CA ILE A 31 -6.17 27.82 -5.92
C ILE A 31 -6.98 27.57 -7.20
N LYS A 32 -7.13 26.31 -7.61
CA LYS A 32 -7.91 25.95 -8.80
C LYS A 32 -9.40 26.21 -8.65
N SER A 33 -9.95 26.01 -7.46
CA SER A 33 -11.37 26.28 -7.14
C SER A 33 -11.66 27.78 -6.90
N GLY A 34 -10.62 28.65 -6.94
CA GLY A 34 -10.78 30.09 -6.73
C GLY A 34 -10.95 30.49 -5.28
N GLN A 35 -10.71 29.61 -4.33
CA GLN A 35 -10.81 29.86 -2.88
C GLN A 35 -9.55 30.54 -2.29
N VAL A 36 -8.53 30.76 -3.12
CA VAL A 36 -7.32 31.50 -2.75
C VAL A 36 -7.26 32.79 -3.57
N LEU A 37 -7.15 33.91 -2.88
CA LEU A 37 -7.03 35.24 -3.50
C LEU A 37 -5.69 35.86 -3.12
N VAL A 38 -5.05 36.52 -4.06
CA VAL A 38 -3.88 37.37 -3.81
C VAL A 38 -4.28 38.79 -4.09
N ASN A 39 -4.22 39.62 -3.06
CA ASN A 39 -4.71 41.05 -3.10
C ASN A 39 -6.15 41.14 -3.63
N GLY A 40 -7.03 40.22 -3.17
CA GLY A 40 -8.43 40.13 -3.59
C GLY A 40 -8.67 39.53 -4.99
N GLN A 41 -7.64 39.05 -5.70
CA GLN A 41 -7.76 38.49 -7.05
C GLN A 41 -7.36 37.00 -7.13
N VAL A 42 -8.11 36.24 -7.92
CA VAL A 42 -7.74 34.84 -8.23
C VAL A 42 -6.45 34.81 -9.06
N LYS A 43 -5.45 34.07 -8.61
CA LYS A 43 -4.20 33.82 -9.33
C LYS A 43 -4.01 32.34 -9.61
N LYS A 44 -3.17 32.02 -10.60
CA LYS A 44 -2.82 30.61 -10.89
C LYS A 44 -1.78 30.10 -9.88
N ALA A 45 -1.72 28.79 -9.63
CA ALA A 45 -0.78 28.15 -8.70
C ALA A 45 0.70 28.49 -8.99
N LYS A 46 1.03 28.77 -10.26
CA LYS A 46 2.38 29.19 -10.70
C LYS A 46 2.69 30.68 -10.50
N TYR A 47 1.74 31.48 -10.00
CA TYR A 47 1.99 32.90 -9.69
C TYR A 47 3.14 32.97 -8.70
N THR A 48 4.10 33.86 -8.97
CA THR A 48 5.22 34.13 -8.07
C THR A 48 4.81 35.25 -7.13
N VAL A 49 4.66 34.91 -5.83
CA VAL A 49 4.26 35.90 -4.81
C VAL A 49 5.33 36.96 -4.65
N GLN A 50 4.87 38.20 -4.41
CA GLN A 50 5.74 39.35 -4.18
C GLN A 50 5.74 39.70 -2.69
N GLU A 51 6.78 40.35 -2.22
CA GLU A 51 6.83 40.92 -0.89
C GLU A 51 5.66 41.96 -0.73
N GLY A 52 4.94 41.85 0.37
CA GLY A 52 3.76 42.65 0.65
C GLY A 52 2.45 42.09 0.10
N ASP A 53 2.45 41.05 -0.73
CA ASP A 53 1.21 40.39 -1.16
C ASP A 53 0.43 39.90 0.05
N VAL A 54 -0.89 40.10 0.02
CA VAL A 54 -1.84 39.60 0.99
C VAL A 54 -2.58 38.40 0.36
N VAL A 55 -2.38 37.22 0.93
CA VAL A 55 -3.01 36.00 0.44
C VAL A 55 -4.11 35.59 1.39
N THR A 56 -5.36 35.64 0.89
CA THR A 56 -6.53 35.12 1.60
C THR A 56 -6.78 33.69 1.18
N TYR A 57 -6.99 32.78 2.13
CA TYR A 57 -7.23 31.37 1.89
C TYR A 57 -8.21 30.79 2.92
N HIS A 58 -8.80 29.67 2.60
CA HIS A 58 -9.67 28.91 3.49
C HIS A 58 -8.96 27.63 3.92
N VAL A 59 -8.95 27.32 5.22
CA VAL A 59 -8.61 25.97 5.69
C VAL A 59 -9.93 25.21 5.74
N PRO A 60 -10.19 24.28 4.81
CA PRO A 60 -11.40 23.48 4.89
C PRO A 60 -11.38 22.73 6.21
N GLU A 61 -12.50 22.69 6.90
CA GLU A 61 -12.68 21.70 7.95
C GLU A 61 -12.37 20.34 7.35
N PRO A 62 -11.60 19.47 8.05
CA PRO A 62 -11.38 18.12 7.55
C PRO A 62 -12.76 17.53 7.23
N GLU A 63 -13.03 17.19 5.98
CA GLU A 63 -14.14 16.30 5.67
C GLU A 63 -13.87 15.05 6.49
N VAL A 64 -14.64 14.87 7.56
CA VAL A 64 -14.72 13.60 8.27
C VAL A 64 -15.38 12.66 7.26
N LEU A 65 -14.55 12.04 6.43
CA LEU A 65 -14.98 10.89 5.66
C LEU A 65 -15.33 9.84 6.72
N GLU A 66 -16.60 9.82 7.13
CA GLU A 66 -17.13 8.79 7.99
C GLU A 66 -17.06 7.49 7.18
N TYR A 67 -16.00 6.71 7.44
CA TYR A 67 -15.96 5.37 6.90
C TYR A 67 -17.03 4.55 7.59
N VAL A 68 -17.97 4.10 6.80
CA VAL A 68 -19.08 3.28 7.28
C VAL A 68 -18.55 1.87 7.52
N ALA A 69 -18.82 1.32 8.71
CA ALA A 69 -18.60 -0.08 9.00
C ALA A 69 -19.51 -0.93 8.10
N GLU A 70 -18.95 -1.88 7.37
CA GLU A 70 -19.69 -2.72 6.43
C GLU A 70 -19.53 -4.20 6.80
N ASN A 71 -20.65 -4.94 6.82
CA ASN A 71 -20.65 -6.37 7.05
C ASN A 71 -20.17 -7.12 5.80
N LEU A 72 -18.87 -7.03 5.54
CA LEU A 72 -18.21 -7.74 4.44
C LEU A 72 -17.61 -9.04 4.97
N PRO A 73 -17.65 -10.14 4.19
CA PRO A 73 -16.96 -11.38 4.57
C PRO A 73 -15.46 -11.13 4.81
N LEU A 74 -15.00 -11.44 6.02
CA LEU A 74 -13.61 -11.32 6.41
C LEU A 74 -13.25 -12.47 7.35
N GLU A 75 -12.26 -13.26 6.98
CA GLU A 75 -11.71 -14.31 7.81
C GLU A 75 -10.72 -13.73 8.81
N ILE A 76 -11.03 -13.81 10.10
CA ILE A 76 -10.14 -13.45 11.20
C ILE A 76 -9.45 -14.71 11.66
N ILE A 77 -8.14 -14.82 11.38
CA ILE A 77 -7.31 -15.98 11.72
C ILE A 77 -6.95 -15.99 13.21
N TYR A 78 -6.73 -14.80 13.77
CA TYR A 78 -6.37 -14.60 15.18
C TYR A 78 -6.84 -13.25 15.66
N GLN A 79 -7.21 -13.17 16.92
CA GLN A 79 -7.54 -11.90 17.57
C GLN A 79 -7.37 -12.03 19.08
N ASP A 80 -6.77 -11.01 19.69
CA ASP A 80 -6.71 -10.81 21.15
C ASP A 80 -7.03 -9.35 21.50
N GLU A 81 -6.53 -8.83 22.63
CA GLU A 81 -6.74 -7.44 23.07
C GLU A 81 -5.89 -6.43 22.30
N ASP A 82 -4.74 -6.83 21.73
CA ASP A 82 -3.74 -5.95 21.14
C ASP A 82 -3.70 -6.03 19.62
N VAL A 83 -3.86 -7.22 19.07
CA VAL A 83 -3.67 -7.48 17.64
C VAL A 83 -4.75 -8.36 17.05
N ALA A 84 -4.92 -8.25 15.74
CA ALA A 84 -5.64 -9.25 14.97
C ALA A 84 -4.85 -9.62 13.72
N VAL A 85 -5.08 -10.84 13.22
CA VAL A 85 -4.56 -11.31 11.93
C VAL A 85 -5.74 -11.70 11.06
N VAL A 86 -5.83 -11.12 9.88
CA VAL A 86 -6.93 -11.35 8.95
C VAL A 86 -6.42 -11.90 7.62
N ASN A 87 -7.22 -12.74 6.98
CA ASN A 87 -6.99 -13.23 5.62
C ASN A 87 -7.82 -12.39 4.64
N LYS A 88 -7.17 -11.43 3.98
CA LYS A 88 -7.84 -10.55 3.00
C LYS A 88 -8.17 -11.32 1.72
N PRO A 89 -9.41 -11.32 1.24
CA PRO A 89 -9.74 -11.91 -0.05
C PRO A 89 -9.10 -11.12 -1.20
N GLN A 90 -8.91 -11.80 -2.33
CA GLN A 90 -8.53 -11.18 -3.60
C GLN A 90 -9.64 -10.20 -4.06
N GLY A 91 -9.27 -9.11 -4.73
CA GLY A 91 -10.21 -8.09 -5.21
C GLY A 91 -10.57 -6.99 -4.19
N MET A 92 -10.29 -7.20 -2.90
CA MET A 92 -10.57 -6.23 -1.84
C MET A 92 -9.41 -5.22 -1.69
N VAL A 93 -9.71 -3.92 -1.74
CA VAL A 93 -8.76 -2.84 -1.44
C VAL A 93 -8.56 -2.75 0.08
N VAL A 94 -7.35 -2.47 0.54
CA VAL A 94 -7.08 -2.39 1.99
C VAL A 94 -7.76 -1.18 2.63
N HIS A 95 -7.62 0.01 2.05
CA HIS A 95 -8.19 1.23 2.61
C HIS A 95 -8.83 2.10 1.54
N PRO A 96 -9.84 2.90 1.90
CA PRO A 96 -10.52 3.78 0.97
C PRO A 96 -9.56 4.73 0.25
N SER A 97 -9.85 4.99 -1.00
CA SER A 97 -9.10 5.89 -1.87
C SER A 97 -10.02 6.45 -2.95
N ALA A 98 -9.55 7.45 -3.71
CA ALA A 98 -10.31 7.97 -4.85
C ALA A 98 -10.75 6.82 -5.77
N GLY A 99 -12.06 6.65 -5.95
CA GLY A 99 -12.68 5.55 -6.72
C GLY A 99 -13.01 4.27 -5.95
N HIS A 100 -12.66 4.17 -4.66
CA HIS A 100 -12.99 3.04 -3.77
C HIS A 100 -13.24 3.58 -2.36
N ILE A 101 -14.42 4.16 -2.11
CA ILE A 101 -14.79 4.76 -0.81
C ILE A 101 -15.43 3.75 0.14
N SER A 102 -15.89 2.60 -0.36
CA SER A 102 -16.58 1.52 0.32
C SER A 102 -16.07 0.16 -0.14
N GLY A 103 -16.49 -0.91 0.51
CA GLY A 103 -16.10 -2.28 0.14
C GLY A 103 -14.62 -2.61 0.43
N THR A 104 -13.99 -1.89 1.35
CA THR A 104 -12.56 -2.04 1.65
C THR A 104 -12.35 -2.89 2.92
N LEU A 105 -11.10 -3.34 3.12
CA LEU A 105 -10.74 -4.04 4.35
C LEU A 105 -11.01 -3.18 5.59
N VAL A 106 -10.76 -1.87 5.53
CA VAL A 106 -11.07 -0.94 6.64
C VAL A 106 -12.56 -0.96 6.98
N ASN A 107 -13.45 -0.92 5.98
CA ASN A 107 -14.90 -1.00 6.23
C ASN A 107 -15.28 -2.32 6.92
N ALA A 108 -14.69 -3.45 6.48
CA ALA A 108 -14.90 -4.76 7.12
C ALA A 108 -14.34 -4.80 8.55
N LEU A 109 -13.11 -4.30 8.76
CA LEU A 109 -12.49 -4.27 10.09
C LEU A 109 -13.31 -3.46 11.09
N MET A 110 -13.81 -2.28 10.70
CA MET A 110 -14.66 -1.45 11.55
C MET A 110 -15.98 -2.13 11.94
N TYR A 111 -16.48 -3.06 11.13
CA TYR A 111 -17.66 -3.85 11.47
C TYR A 111 -17.33 -4.99 12.42
N HIS A 112 -16.26 -5.75 12.14
CA HIS A 112 -15.93 -6.97 12.87
C HIS A 112 -15.09 -6.73 14.13
N ILE A 113 -14.30 -5.65 14.19
CA ILE A 113 -13.38 -5.32 15.29
C ILE A 113 -13.71 -3.93 15.81
N LYS A 114 -14.15 -3.85 17.08
CA LYS A 114 -14.63 -2.58 17.66
C LYS A 114 -13.53 -1.65 18.16
N ASP A 115 -12.39 -2.21 18.54
CA ASP A 115 -11.25 -1.57 19.20
C ASP A 115 -10.03 -1.53 18.25
N LEU A 116 -10.09 -0.69 17.24
CA LEU A 116 -8.98 -0.49 16.30
C LEU A 116 -8.13 0.73 16.71
N SER A 117 -6.79 0.63 16.54
CA SER A 117 -5.90 1.76 16.75
C SER A 117 -6.27 2.95 15.86
N GLY A 118 -6.32 4.13 16.46
CA GLY A 118 -6.63 5.39 15.80
C GLY A 118 -5.42 6.20 15.32
N ILE A 119 -4.17 5.73 15.50
CA ILE A 119 -2.94 6.52 15.21
C ILE A 119 -2.92 7.10 13.78
N ASN A 120 -3.37 6.35 12.79
CA ASN A 120 -3.46 6.84 11.41
C ASN A 120 -4.74 7.65 11.13
N GLY A 121 -5.43 8.08 12.18
CA GLY A 121 -6.70 8.78 12.11
C GLY A 121 -7.83 7.90 11.58
N VAL A 122 -8.96 8.52 11.31
CA VAL A 122 -10.18 7.84 10.80
C VAL A 122 -9.93 7.12 9.47
N LEU A 123 -8.89 7.52 8.74
CA LEU A 123 -8.60 7.02 7.40
C LEU A 123 -8.02 5.58 7.35
N ARG A 124 -7.36 5.10 8.39
CA ARG A 124 -6.64 3.81 8.39
C ARG A 124 -6.58 3.15 9.76
N PRO A 125 -7.72 2.96 10.43
CA PRO A 125 -7.72 2.41 11.77
C PRO A 125 -7.07 1.02 11.77
N GLY A 126 -6.10 0.81 12.67
CA GLY A 126 -5.42 -0.47 12.87
C GLY A 126 -4.48 -0.94 11.74
N ILE A 127 -4.41 -0.26 10.60
CA ILE A 127 -3.61 -0.68 9.45
C ILE A 127 -2.13 -0.30 9.61
N VAL A 128 -1.26 -1.26 9.83
CA VAL A 128 0.20 -1.08 9.95
C VAL A 128 0.94 -1.39 8.64
N HIS A 129 0.40 -2.25 7.78
CA HIS A 129 0.92 -2.52 6.44
C HIS A 129 -0.20 -2.83 5.45
N ARG A 130 0.15 -3.03 4.20
CA ARG A 130 -0.83 -3.28 3.14
C ARG A 130 -0.33 -4.29 2.11
N ILE A 131 -1.28 -4.95 1.46
CA ILE A 131 -1.09 -5.71 0.23
C ILE A 131 -1.97 -5.11 -0.87
N ASP A 132 -1.71 -5.46 -2.12
CA ASP A 132 -2.44 -4.91 -3.26
C ASP A 132 -3.89 -5.42 -3.30
N LYS A 133 -4.77 -4.74 -4.06
CA LYS A 133 -6.18 -5.11 -4.25
C LYS A 133 -6.33 -6.58 -4.58
N ASP A 134 -5.63 -7.03 -5.62
CA ASP A 134 -5.76 -8.39 -6.17
C ASP A 134 -4.73 -9.38 -5.57
N THR A 135 -4.03 -8.99 -4.52
CA THR A 135 -3.24 -9.88 -3.68
C THR A 135 -4.09 -10.32 -2.49
N SER A 136 -4.21 -11.61 -2.28
CA SER A 136 -4.89 -12.21 -1.12
C SER A 136 -3.91 -12.50 0.02
N GLY A 137 -4.44 -12.85 1.20
CA GLY A 137 -3.66 -13.39 2.30
C GLY A 137 -3.53 -12.49 3.52
N LEU A 138 -2.57 -12.82 4.36
CA LEU A 138 -2.46 -12.36 5.73
C LEU A 138 -2.06 -10.89 5.87
N LEU A 139 -2.77 -10.18 6.77
CA LEU A 139 -2.38 -8.88 7.29
C LEU A 139 -2.49 -8.87 8.81
N MET A 140 -1.51 -8.20 9.47
CA MET A 140 -1.60 -7.87 10.89
C MET A 140 -2.29 -6.53 11.09
N ILE A 141 -3.13 -6.47 12.12
CA ILE A 141 -3.98 -5.33 12.48
C ILE A 141 -3.68 -4.97 13.93
N ALA A 142 -3.48 -3.69 14.22
CA ALA A 142 -3.31 -3.18 15.57
C ALA A 142 -4.66 -2.77 16.14
N LYS A 143 -5.00 -3.25 17.34
CA LYS A 143 -6.25 -2.93 18.03
C LYS A 143 -6.12 -1.73 18.96
N ASN A 144 -4.91 -1.38 19.35
CA ASN A 144 -4.61 -0.19 20.15
C ASN A 144 -3.33 0.51 19.66
N ASP A 145 -3.08 1.70 20.17
CA ASP A 145 -2.00 2.57 19.70
C ASP A 145 -0.61 2.04 20.07
N GLU A 146 -0.46 1.38 21.22
CA GLU A 146 0.80 0.77 21.63
C GLU A 146 1.18 -0.37 20.70
N ALA A 147 0.23 -1.25 20.38
CA ALA A 147 0.41 -2.30 19.39
C ALA A 147 0.75 -1.74 18.01
N HIS A 148 0.10 -0.65 17.61
CA HIS A 148 0.37 0.01 16.34
C HIS A 148 1.82 0.48 16.23
N LEU A 149 2.31 1.19 17.25
CA LEU A 149 3.69 1.68 17.27
C LEU A 149 4.71 0.55 17.28
N ALA A 150 4.47 -0.50 18.06
CA ALA A 150 5.36 -1.66 18.15
C ALA A 150 5.45 -2.41 16.81
N LEU A 151 4.31 -2.74 16.20
CA LEU A 151 4.26 -3.44 14.91
C LEU A 151 4.84 -2.58 13.77
N ALA A 152 4.58 -1.27 13.75
CA ALA A 152 5.16 -0.36 12.77
C ALA A 152 6.69 -0.27 12.90
N GLN A 153 7.20 -0.27 14.15
CA GLN A 153 8.65 -0.28 14.41
C GLN A 153 9.28 -1.61 13.97
N GLU A 154 8.64 -2.75 14.27
CA GLU A 154 9.11 -4.08 13.85
C GLU A 154 9.19 -4.21 12.32
N LEU A 155 8.19 -3.69 11.59
CA LEU A 155 8.21 -3.60 10.13
C LEU A 155 9.36 -2.73 9.61
N LYS A 156 9.62 -1.60 10.26
CA LYS A 156 10.72 -0.69 9.92
C LYS A 156 12.09 -1.34 10.16
N ASP A 157 12.21 -2.10 11.25
CA ASP A 157 13.42 -2.86 11.62
C ASP A 157 13.59 -4.15 10.80
N LYS A 158 12.64 -4.47 9.90
CA LYS A 158 12.64 -5.66 9.04
C LYS A 158 12.64 -7.00 9.82
N LYS A 159 12.06 -7.01 11.02
CA LYS A 159 12.02 -8.18 11.89
C LYS A 159 10.82 -9.08 11.63
N SER A 160 9.73 -8.54 11.09
CA SER A 160 8.52 -9.31 10.76
C SER A 160 8.76 -10.27 9.61
N LEU A 161 8.30 -11.50 9.74
CA LEU A 161 8.30 -12.50 8.68
C LEU A 161 7.13 -12.30 7.75
N ARG A 162 7.39 -12.12 6.45
CA ARG A 162 6.35 -11.96 5.43
C ARG A 162 6.72 -12.79 4.21
N LYS A 163 6.07 -13.97 4.08
CA LYS A 163 6.27 -14.85 2.94
C LYS A 163 5.04 -14.89 2.06
N TYR A 164 5.28 -14.92 0.78
CA TYR A 164 4.28 -14.93 -0.27
C TYR A 164 4.48 -16.13 -1.18
N TRP A 165 3.40 -16.64 -1.70
CA TRP A 165 3.43 -17.56 -2.83
C TRP A 165 2.99 -16.84 -4.09
N ALA A 166 3.72 -17.05 -5.19
CA ALA A 166 3.38 -16.52 -6.50
C ALA A 166 3.55 -17.58 -7.59
N ILE A 167 2.62 -17.58 -8.55
CA ILE A 167 2.86 -18.22 -9.85
C ILE A 167 3.48 -17.15 -10.74
N VAL A 168 4.63 -17.44 -11.32
CA VAL A 168 5.36 -16.51 -12.20
C VAL A 168 5.57 -17.11 -13.58
N HIS A 169 5.74 -16.26 -14.60
CA HIS A 169 6.05 -16.70 -15.95
C HIS A 169 7.46 -17.26 -16.09
N GLY A 170 7.58 -18.37 -16.80
CA GLY A 170 8.83 -19.01 -17.15
C GLY A 170 9.48 -19.79 -16.01
N ASN A 171 10.64 -20.36 -16.29
CA ASN A 171 11.46 -21.10 -15.34
C ASN A 171 12.63 -20.23 -14.90
N LEU A 172 12.71 -19.93 -13.60
CA LEU A 172 13.86 -19.23 -13.05
C LEU A 172 15.09 -20.14 -13.16
N PRO A 173 16.27 -19.61 -13.57
CA PRO A 173 17.47 -20.40 -13.75
C PRO A 173 18.04 -20.95 -12.44
N ASN A 174 17.83 -20.23 -11.34
CA ASN A 174 18.32 -20.61 -10.00
C ASN A 174 17.15 -20.94 -9.07
N ASP A 175 17.35 -21.90 -8.17
CA ASP A 175 16.33 -22.29 -7.19
C ASP A 175 16.13 -21.20 -6.11
N ARG A 176 17.15 -20.42 -5.84
CA ARG A 176 17.10 -19.35 -4.83
C ARG A 176 17.83 -18.11 -5.33
N GLY A 177 17.39 -16.96 -4.85
CA GLY A 177 18.07 -15.71 -5.14
C GLY A 177 17.57 -14.53 -4.30
N VAL A 178 18.25 -13.42 -4.46
CA VAL A 178 17.90 -12.15 -3.83
C VAL A 178 17.81 -11.09 -4.92
N ILE A 179 16.71 -10.37 -4.94
CA ILE A 179 16.51 -9.20 -5.81
C ILE A 179 16.68 -7.97 -4.93
N GLU A 180 17.81 -7.31 -5.09
CA GLU A 180 18.12 -6.05 -4.40
C GLU A 180 18.14 -4.92 -5.43
N ALA A 181 17.00 -4.26 -5.58
CA ALA A 181 16.83 -3.22 -6.58
C ALA A 181 15.86 -2.13 -6.08
N PRO A 182 16.25 -0.84 -6.10
CA PRO A 182 15.43 0.24 -5.56
C PRO A 182 14.19 0.48 -6.41
N ILE A 183 13.03 0.67 -5.73
CA ILE A 183 11.73 0.86 -6.36
C ILE A 183 11.24 2.30 -6.18
N GLY A 184 10.79 2.90 -7.27
CA GLY A 184 10.16 4.21 -7.31
C GLY A 184 9.09 4.31 -8.38
N ARG A 185 8.47 5.48 -8.52
CA ARG A 185 7.51 5.72 -9.60
C ARG A 185 8.20 5.65 -10.95
N SER A 186 7.57 4.97 -11.90
CA SER A 186 8.06 4.90 -13.28
C SER A 186 8.10 6.30 -13.91
N GLU A 187 9.20 6.63 -14.56
CA GLU A 187 9.33 7.89 -15.32
C GLU A 187 8.49 7.86 -16.61
N LYS A 188 8.25 6.67 -17.16
CA LYS A 188 7.47 6.46 -18.40
C LYS A 188 5.97 6.43 -18.14
N ASP A 189 5.53 5.86 -17.01
CA ASP A 189 4.11 5.75 -16.65
C ASP A 189 3.97 5.98 -15.14
N ARG A 190 3.54 7.18 -14.75
CA ARG A 190 3.42 7.60 -13.33
C ARG A 190 2.38 6.79 -12.53
N LYS A 191 1.54 5.99 -13.18
CA LYS A 191 0.62 5.06 -12.51
C LYS A 191 1.30 3.77 -12.06
N LYS A 192 2.50 3.47 -12.60
CA LYS A 192 3.28 2.27 -12.30
C LYS A 192 4.46 2.56 -11.37
N GLN A 193 4.92 1.50 -10.70
CA GLN A 193 6.22 1.47 -10.04
C GLN A 193 7.24 0.81 -10.98
N ALA A 194 8.52 1.10 -10.77
CA ALA A 194 9.61 0.50 -11.53
C ALA A 194 10.88 0.43 -10.69
N VAL A 195 11.81 -0.43 -11.06
CA VAL A 195 13.19 -0.36 -10.59
C VAL A 195 13.82 0.90 -11.16
N THR A 196 14.33 1.78 -10.29
CA THR A 196 14.94 3.05 -10.67
C THR A 196 15.96 3.50 -9.62
N ALA A 197 17.08 4.07 -10.05
CA ALA A 197 18.12 4.56 -9.16
C ALA A 197 17.63 5.62 -8.14
N LYS A 198 16.58 6.37 -8.48
CA LYS A 198 15.93 7.36 -7.60
C LYS A 198 14.93 6.72 -6.63
N GLY A 199 14.74 5.40 -6.70
CA GLY A 199 13.81 4.65 -5.87
C GLY A 199 14.27 4.48 -4.42
N LYS A 200 13.37 3.96 -3.59
CA LYS A 200 13.70 3.55 -2.22
C LYS A 200 14.28 2.13 -2.24
N PRO A 201 15.30 1.82 -1.41
CA PRO A 201 15.85 0.47 -1.30
C PRO A 201 14.75 -0.57 -1.10
N ALA A 202 14.85 -1.66 -1.85
CA ALA A 202 13.90 -2.76 -1.79
C ALA A 202 14.64 -4.10 -1.97
N VAL A 203 14.29 -5.08 -1.12
CA VAL A 203 14.92 -6.41 -1.09
C VAL A 203 13.83 -7.47 -1.03
N THR A 204 13.86 -8.41 -2.00
CA THR A 204 12.98 -9.57 -2.09
C THR A 204 13.85 -10.83 -2.25
N ARG A 205 13.71 -11.80 -1.35
CA ARG A 205 14.31 -13.13 -1.48
C ARG A 205 13.31 -14.04 -2.15
N PHE A 206 13.77 -14.98 -2.97
CA PHE A 206 12.92 -15.98 -3.57
C PHE A 206 13.50 -17.40 -3.46
N HIS A 207 12.59 -18.36 -3.44
CA HIS A 207 12.87 -19.78 -3.54
C HIS A 207 11.85 -20.42 -4.50
N VAL A 208 12.33 -21.11 -5.53
CA VAL A 208 11.48 -21.82 -6.48
C VAL A 208 11.02 -23.14 -5.85
N SER A 209 9.71 -23.28 -5.66
CA SER A 209 9.11 -24.47 -5.09
C SER A 209 8.82 -25.53 -6.15
N GLU A 210 8.30 -25.14 -7.32
CA GLU A 210 7.96 -26.05 -8.42
C GLU A 210 8.16 -25.34 -9.77
N ARG A 211 8.46 -26.13 -10.82
CA ARG A 211 8.55 -25.65 -12.22
C ARG A 211 7.59 -26.41 -13.11
N PHE A 212 6.84 -25.70 -13.94
CA PHE A 212 5.76 -26.24 -14.79
C PHE A 212 5.97 -25.96 -16.28
N GLY A 213 7.22 -25.86 -16.75
CA GLY A 213 7.51 -25.44 -18.14
C GLY A 213 7.38 -23.93 -18.31
N ASP A 214 6.21 -23.44 -18.68
CA ASP A 214 5.96 -21.99 -18.93
C ASP A 214 5.77 -21.17 -17.64
N TYR A 215 5.69 -21.81 -16.48
CA TYR A 215 5.44 -21.17 -15.19
C TYR A 215 6.26 -21.82 -14.07
N SER A 216 6.41 -21.08 -12.98
CA SER A 216 7.00 -21.61 -11.73
C SER A 216 6.17 -21.14 -10.53
N LEU A 217 6.08 -22.00 -9.51
CA LEU A 217 5.63 -21.61 -8.17
C LEU A 217 6.83 -21.14 -7.38
N VAL A 218 6.75 -19.93 -6.83
CA VAL A 218 7.85 -19.29 -6.11
C VAL A 218 7.37 -18.83 -4.73
N GLU A 219 8.12 -19.19 -3.69
CA GLU A 219 8.02 -18.56 -2.38
C GLU A 219 8.89 -17.29 -2.38
N LEU A 220 8.32 -16.17 -1.92
CA LEU A 220 9.01 -14.89 -1.84
C LEU A 220 8.97 -14.38 -0.41
N GLN A 221 10.10 -13.94 0.11
CA GLN A 221 10.20 -13.32 1.42
C GLN A 221 10.60 -11.85 1.29
N LEU A 222 9.83 -10.98 1.94
CA LEU A 222 10.07 -9.54 1.92
C LEU A 222 10.87 -9.07 3.12
N GLU A 223 12.00 -8.37 2.88
CA GLU A 223 12.68 -7.56 3.89
C GLU A 223 12.10 -6.14 3.93
N THR A 224 11.65 -5.62 2.82
CA THR A 224 11.02 -4.31 2.65
C THR A 224 9.61 -4.46 2.10
N GLY A 225 8.76 -3.43 2.21
CA GLY A 225 7.38 -3.46 1.73
C GLY A 225 7.06 -2.24 0.83
N ARG A 226 7.70 -2.13 -0.35
CA ARG A 226 7.39 -1.05 -1.30
C ARG A 226 6.13 -1.40 -2.09
N THR A 227 5.43 -0.37 -2.56
CA THR A 227 4.24 -0.56 -3.40
C THR A 227 4.56 -1.44 -4.60
N HIS A 228 3.76 -2.49 -4.81
CA HIS A 228 3.92 -3.49 -5.87
C HIS A 228 5.29 -4.22 -5.87
N GLN A 229 6.01 -4.27 -4.76
CA GLN A 229 7.42 -4.69 -4.74
C GLN A 229 7.66 -6.04 -5.40
N ILE A 230 6.94 -7.10 -5.01
CA ILE A 230 7.10 -8.44 -5.60
C ILE A 230 6.83 -8.40 -7.10
N ARG A 231 5.76 -7.76 -7.50
CA ARG A 231 5.32 -7.65 -8.90
C ARG A 231 6.37 -6.95 -9.77
N VAL A 232 6.93 -5.84 -9.27
CA VAL A 232 8.00 -5.08 -9.94
C VAL A 232 9.29 -5.86 -9.99
N HIS A 233 9.72 -6.47 -8.87
CA HIS A 233 10.95 -7.24 -8.80
C HIS A 233 10.93 -8.48 -9.70
N MET A 234 9.83 -9.23 -9.70
CA MET A 234 9.70 -10.41 -10.56
C MET A 234 9.65 -10.03 -12.04
N ALA A 235 8.97 -8.94 -12.40
CA ALA A 235 8.98 -8.42 -13.76
C ALA A 235 10.38 -7.92 -14.17
N TYR A 236 11.12 -7.27 -13.26
CA TYR A 236 12.47 -6.77 -13.50
C TYR A 236 13.46 -7.88 -13.86
N ILE A 237 13.36 -9.05 -13.21
CA ILE A 237 14.21 -10.21 -13.53
C ILE A 237 13.66 -11.07 -14.69
N GLY A 238 12.60 -10.63 -15.40
CA GLY A 238 12.03 -11.33 -16.57
C GLY A 238 11.01 -12.40 -16.25
N HIS A 239 10.58 -12.55 -15.00
CA HIS A 239 9.62 -13.55 -14.55
C HIS A 239 8.38 -12.89 -13.88
N PRO A 240 7.59 -12.08 -14.61
CA PRO A 240 6.45 -11.36 -14.01
C PRO A 240 5.44 -12.33 -13.39
N VAL A 241 4.71 -11.85 -12.37
CA VAL A 241 3.66 -12.65 -11.74
C VAL A 241 2.56 -12.94 -12.76
N ALA A 242 2.12 -14.18 -12.81
CA ALA A 242 1.05 -14.60 -13.71
C ALA A 242 -0.28 -13.92 -13.31
N GLY A 243 -1.08 -13.54 -14.31
CA GLY A 243 -2.33 -12.80 -14.10
C GLY A 243 -2.14 -11.31 -13.79
N ASP A 244 -0.91 -10.80 -13.74
CA ASP A 244 -0.64 -9.39 -13.50
C ASP A 244 -0.86 -8.55 -14.77
N GLU A 245 -1.96 -7.81 -14.84
CA GLU A 245 -2.32 -6.97 -16.00
C GLU A 245 -1.44 -5.71 -16.13
N VAL A 246 -0.72 -5.33 -15.06
CA VAL A 246 0.09 -4.11 -15.03
C VAL A 246 1.53 -4.38 -15.45
N TYR A 247 2.14 -5.46 -14.96
CA TYR A 247 3.55 -5.79 -15.14
C TYR A 247 3.78 -7.06 -15.95
N GLY A 248 2.75 -7.87 -16.17
CA GLY A 248 2.81 -9.10 -16.93
C GLY A 248 2.55 -8.92 -18.44
N PRO A 249 2.76 -9.98 -19.22
CA PRO A 249 2.40 -10.02 -20.64
C PRO A 249 0.87 -10.08 -20.82
N ARG A 250 0.37 -9.66 -21.98
CA ARG A 250 -1.07 -9.75 -22.30
C ARG A 250 -1.60 -11.19 -22.31
N LYS A 251 -0.78 -12.14 -22.75
CA LYS A 251 -1.09 -13.58 -22.71
C LYS A 251 -0.58 -14.13 -21.37
N THR A 252 -1.47 -14.32 -20.42
CA THR A 252 -1.18 -14.80 -19.07
C THR A 252 -2.31 -15.69 -18.55
N LEU A 253 -2.08 -16.36 -17.43
CA LEU A 253 -3.12 -17.10 -16.72
C LEU A 253 -4.25 -16.15 -16.33
N LYS A 254 -5.48 -16.62 -16.48
CA LYS A 254 -6.67 -15.86 -16.07
C LYS A 254 -7.03 -16.26 -14.64
N GLY A 255 -6.97 -15.28 -13.77
CA GLY A 255 -7.46 -15.29 -12.40
C GLY A 255 -8.15 -13.95 -12.13
N HIS A 256 -8.49 -13.65 -10.92
CA HIS A 256 -9.02 -12.32 -10.55
C HIS A 256 -7.88 -11.32 -10.26
N GLY A 257 -6.92 -11.18 -11.19
CA GLY A 257 -5.67 -10.43 -11.04
C GLY A 257 -4.45 -11.33 -10.86
N GLN A 258 -3.40 -10.82 -10.23
CA GLN A 258 -2.13 -11.52 -10.03
C GLN A 258 -2.25 -12.74 -9.11
N PHE A 259 -1.64 -13.85 -9.49
CA PHE A 259 -1.47 -15.04 -8.65
C PHE A 259 -0.39 -14.78 -7.60
N LEU A 260 -0.75 -14.01 -6.58
CA LEU A 260 0.11 -13.60 -5.47
C LEU A 260 -0.69 -13.67 -4.16
N HIS A 261 -0.16 -14.40 -3.19
CA HIS A 261 -0.82 -14.65 -1.92
C HIS A 261 0.16 -14.47 -0.75
N ALA A 262 -0.20 -13.65 0.24
CA ALA A 262 0.53 -13.49 1.49
C ALA A 262 0.30 -14.72 2.39
N LYS A 263 1.15 -15.73 2.21
CA LYS A 263 0.98 -17.10 2.75
C LYS A 263 1.33 -17.20 4.23
N THR A 264 2.43 -16.56 4.65
CA THR A 264 2.93 -16.64 6.03
C THR A 264 3.21 -15.25 6.55
N LEU A 265 2.77 -15.01 7.78
CA LEU A 265 2.99 -13.78 8.51
C LEU A 265 3.48 -14.11 9.91
N GLY A 266 4.65 -13.57 10.30
CA GLY A 266 5.18 -13.69 11.65
C GLY A 266 5.60 -12.34 12.21
N PHE A 267 5.35 -12.13 13.49
CA PHE A 267 5.72 -10.93 14.22
C PHE A 267 5.82 -11.20 15.73
N THR A 268 6.46 -10.29 16.44
CA THR A 268 6.54 -10.32 17.90
C THR A 268 5.28 -9.68 18.47
N HIS A 269 4.58 -10.39 19.36
CA HIS A 269 3.40 -9.85 20.03
C HIS A 269 3.78 -8.63 20.88
N PRO A 270 3.11 -7.45 20.70
CA PRO A 270 3.54 -6.18 21.28
C PRO A 270 3.63 -6.17 22.82
N ARG A 271 2.71 -6.88 23.49
CA ARG A 271 2.61 -6.90 24.96
C ARG A 271 3.41 -8.06 25.56
N THR A 272 3.29 -9.27 25.00
CA THR A 272 3.88 -10.48 25.61
C THR A 272 5.31 -10.74 25.18
N GLY A 273 5.74 -10.19 24.03
CA GLY A 273 7.04 -10.49 23.42
C GLY A 273 7.13 -11.88 22.77
N GLU A 274 6.04 -12.64 22.74
CA GLU A 274 5.98 -13.95 22.10
C GLU A 274 6.04 -13.81 20.57
N ILE A 275 6.76 -14.71 19.91
CA ILE A 275 6.80 -14.78 18.45
C ILE A 275 5.56 -15.53 17.98
N LEU A 276 4.71 -14.84 17.24
CA LEU A 276 3.51 -15.39 16.60
C LEU A 276 3.78 -15.62 15.13
N GLU A 277 3.39 -16.78 14.60
CA GLU A 277 3.47 -17.10 13.18
C GLU A 277 2.16 -17.74 12.71
N PHE A 278 1.63 -17.22 11.60
CA PHE A 278 0.37 -17.64 11.01
C PHE A 278 0.55 -18.01 9.55
N THR A 279 -0.25 -18.96 9.09
CA THR A 279 -0.35 -19.34 7.67
C THR A 279 -1.80 -19.30 7.22
N ALA A 280 -2.03 -18.88 5.97
CA ALA A 280 -3.34 -18.95 5.34
C ALA A 280 -3.32 -19.86 4.12
N ASP A 281 -4.43 -20.52 3.84
CA ASP A 281 -4.55 -21.33 2.63
C ASP A 281 -4.66 -20.44 1.40
N ILE A 282 -4.08 -20.91 0.29
CA ILE A 282 -4.18 -20.25 -1.00
C ILE A 282 -5.65 -20.25 -1.48
N PRO A 283 -6.11 -19.19 -2.17
CA PRO A 283 -7.45 -19.16 -2.75
C PRO A 283 -7.71 -20.34 -3.70
N GLU A 284 -8.95 -20.79 -3.80
CA GLU A 284 -9.31 -21.96 -4.62
C GLU A 284 -8.86 -21.81 -6.08
N ILE A 285 -9.04 -20.62 -6.68
CA ILE A 285 -8.56 -20.36 -8.05
C ILE A 285 -7.04 -20.53 -8.20
N PHE A 286 -6.28 -20.23 -7.15
CA PHE A 286 -4.83 -20.44 -7.14
C PHE A 286 -4.51 -21.93 -7.07
N LYS A 287 -5.20 -22.65 -6.21
CA LYS A 287 -5.05 -24.10 -6.02
C LYS A 287 -5.42 -24.88 -7.29
N GLU A 288 -6.59 -24.64 -7.87
CA GLU A 288 -7.04 -25.24 -9.13
C GLU A 288 -6.05 -24.98 -10.28
N THR A 289 -5.47 -23.76 -10.31
CA THR A 289 -4.47 -23.39 -11.32
C THR A 289 -3.19 -24.20 -11.13
N LEU A 290 -2.68 -24.37 -9.90
CA LEU A 290 -1.53 -25.23 -9.64
C LEU A 290 -1.79 -26.69 -10.05
N GLU A 291 -2.95 -27.23 -9.71
CA GLU A 291 -3.33 -28.60 -10.10
C GLU A 291 -3.35 -28.78 -11.63
N ARG A 292 -3.81 -27.75 -12.36
CA ARG A 292 -3.79 -27.78 -13.84
C ARG A 292 -2.38 -27.67 -14.42
N LEU A 293 -1.49 -26.90 -13.78
CA LEU A 293 -0.10 -26.74 -14.23
C LEU A 293 0.76 -27.99 -13.95
N ARG A 294 0.36 -28.83 -12.99
CA ARG A 294 1.02 -30.09 -12.65
C ARG A 294 0.68 -31.25 -13.59
N LYS A 295 -0.40 -31.12 -14.38
CA LYS A 295 -0.84 -32.09 -15.42
C LYS A 295 -0.14 -31.86 -16.72
#